data_694f765c402152773eba8f2fd8787ee7
#
_entry.id   694f765c402152773eba8f2fd8787ee7
#
_cell.length_a   1.000
_cell.length_b   1.000
_cell.length_c   1.000
_cell.angle_alpha   90.00
_cell.angle_beta   90.00
_cell.angle_gamma   90.00
#
_symmetry.space_group_name_H-M   'P 1'
#
loop_
_entity.id
_entity.type
_entity.pdbx_description
1 polymer ?
#
loop_
_entity_poly.entity_id
_entity_poly.type
_entity_poly.pdbx_seq_one_letter_code
_entity_poly.pdbx_strand_id
1 'polypeptide(L)'
;PIDVGKSTPLKNVFEDLQKVIDQMWAEAYCYWAMGEQIFPDKEMAEAAEREQEAHKHEDPRKGIIEEFLKIPIPVNWYSMDADSRRLYDPKTYTGETMERDKICALEIWVECFHRAKADMAQRDTRQINGILSEILKDKPEWMRDNLRFGTDYGRQRGFSKCSVQK
;
A
#
# COMPACT_ATOMS: atom_id res chain seq x y z
N PRO A 1 -2.00 -15.06 -11.84
CA PRO A 1 -1.45 -15.15 -13.20
C PRO A 1 -1.58 -16.57 -13.69
N ILE A 2 -2.27 -16.73 -14.83
CA ILE A 2 -2.36 -18.03 -15.47
C ILE A 2 -1.02 -18.27 -16.15
N ASP A 3 -0.29 -19.28 -15.69
CA ASP A 3 0.95 -19.70 -16.34
C ASP A 3 0.58 -20.36 -17.68
N VAL A 4 0.65 -19.59 -18.76
CA VAL A 4 0.39 -20.08 -20.10
C VAL A 4 1.62 -20.88 -20.53
N GLY A 5 1.57 -22.19 -20.30
CA GLY A 5 2.68 -23.10 -20.61
C GLY A 5 3.20 -22.91 -22.04
N LYS A 6 4.50 -22.98 -22.21
CA LYS A 6 5.25 -22.74 -23.45
C LYS A 6 4.91 -23.68 -24.62
N SER A 7 4.00 -24.63 -24.44
CA SER A 7 3.63 -25.66 -25.42
C SER A 7 2.37 -25.37 -26.24
N THR A 8 1.68 -24.26 -25.97
CA THR A 8 0.48 -23.90 -26.75
C THR A 8 0.90 -22.97 -27.88
N PRO A 9 0.59 -23.27 -29.15
CA PRO A 9 0.85 -22.33 -30.22
C PRO A 9 0.16 -21.02 -29.93
N LEU A 10 0.92 -19.92 -30.04
CA LEU A 10 0.41 -18.56 -29.89
C LEU A 10 -0.79 -18.37 -30.81
N LYS A 11 -2.00 -18.48 -30.27
CA LYS A 11 -3.21 -18.09 -30.98
C LYS A 11 -3.25 -16.58 -31.09
N ASN A 12 -3.55 -16.07 -32.27
CA ASN A 12 -3.77 -14.63 -32.43
C ASN A 12 -5.10 -14.27 -31.76
N VAL A 13 -5.03 -13.69 -30.55
CA VAL A 13 -6.20 -13.33 -29.76
C VAL A 13 -7.17 -12.44 -30.55
N PHE A 14 -6.66 -11.54 -31.38
CA PHE A 14 -7.48 -10.60 -32.14
C PHE A 14 -8.26 -11.26 -33.28
N GLU A 15 -7.73 -12.31 -33.88
CA GLU A 15 -8.40 -13.03 -34.99
C GLU A 15 -9.21 -14.21 -34.51
N ASP A 16 -8.70 -14.97 -33.53
CA ASP A 16 -9.31 -16.20 -33.06
C ASP A 16 -10.43 -15.97 -32.04
N LEU A 17 -10.32 -14.90 -31.22
CA LEU A 17 -11.37 -14.57 -30.24
C LEU A 17 -12.70 -14.24 -30.93
N GLN A 18 -12.69 -13.50 -32.03
CA GLN A 18 -13.91 -13.16 -32.77
C GLN A 18 -14.65 -14.38 -33.30
N LYS A 19 -13.95 -15.48 -33.60
CA LYS A 19 -14.57 -16.72 -34.11
C LYS A 19 -15.28 -17.53 -33.03
N VAL A 20 -14.88 -17.34 -31.75
CA VAL A 20 -15.39 -18.18 -30.65
C VAL A 20 -16.17 -17.37 -29.61
N ILE A 21 -16.25 -16.04 -29.75
CA ILE A 21 -16.85 -15.16 -28.72
C ILE A 21 -18.33 -15.47 -28.49
N ASP A 22 -19.07 -15.74 -29.56
CA ASP A 22 -20.50 -16.08 -29.48
C ASP A 22 -20.71 -17.40 -28.75
N GLN A 23 -19.86 -18.39 -29.01
CA GLN A 23 -19.89 -19.66 -28.32
C GLN A 23 -19.54 -19.50 -26.83
N MET A 24 -18.52 -18.71 -26.49
CA MET A 24 -18.16 -18.45 -25.12
C MET A 24 -19.31 -17.79 -24.35
N TRP A 25 -19.99 -16.82 -24.97
CA TRP A 25 -21.16 -16.19 -24.35
C TRP A 25 -22.34 -17.15 -24.21
N ALA A 26 -22.57 -18.00 -25.17
CA ALA A 26 -23.62 -19.02 -25.11
C ALA A 26 -23.35 -20.03 -23.98
N GLU A 27 -22.10 -20.49 -23.83
CA GLU A 27 -21.69 -21.38 -22.74
C GLU A 27 -21.84 -20.70 -21.38
N ALA A 28 -21.36 -19.46 -21.22
CA ALA A 28 -21.49 -18.71 -20.00
C ALA A 28 -22.97 -18.49 -19.61
N TYR A 29 -23.84 -18.21 -20.60
CA TYR A 29 -25.28 -18.08 -20.36
C TYR A 29 -25.92 -19.42 -19.93
N CYS A 30 -25.51 -20.54 -20.51
CA CYS A 30 -26.00 -21.85 -20.12
C CYS A 30 -25.61 -22.17 -18.65
N TYR A 31 -24.36 -21.93 -18.25
CA TYR A 31 -23.93 -22.14 -16.88
C TYR A 31 -24.68 -21.25 -15.89
N TRP A 32 -24.85 -19.98 -16.22
CA TRP A 32 -25.66 -19.07 -15.42
C TRP A 32 -27.14 -19.55 -15.31
N ALA A 33 -27.75 -19.97 -16.42
CA ALA A 33 -29.14 -20.43 -16.42
C ALA A 33 -29.30 -21.77 -15.64
N MET A 34 -28.27 -22.59 -15.56
CA MET A 34 -28.24 -23.80 -14.73
C MET A 34 -28.01 -23.50 -13.24
N GLY A 35 -27.82 -22.23 -12.87
CA GLY A 35 -27.62 -21.80 -11.48
C GLY A 35 -26.20 -22.03 -10.98
N GLU A 36 -25.22 -22.12 -11.88
CA GLU A 36 -23.82 -22.20 -11.47
C GLU A 36 -23.43 -20.94 -10.68
N GLN A 37 -22.70 -21.11 -9.59
CA GLN A 37 -22.27 -19.99 -8.74
C GLN A 37 -21.22 -19.16 -9.47
N ILE A 38 -21.46 -17.84 -9.54
CA ILE A 38 -20.53 -16.87 -10.16
C ILE A 38 -19.33 -16.59 -9.25
N PHE A 39 -19.48 -16.88 -7.97
CA PHE A 39 -18.43 -16.68 -6.97
C PHE A 39 -17.74 -18.01 -6.64
N PRO A 40 -16.41 -18.00 -6.45
CA PRO A 40 -15.69 -19.20 -6.03
C PRO A 40 -16.21 -19.64 -4.66
N ASP A 41 -16.28 -20.95 -4.43
CA ASP A 41 -16.50 -21.48 -3.11
C ASP A 41 -15.34 -21.13 -2.15
N LYS A 42 -15.49 -21.42 -0.87
CA LYS A 42 -14.50 -21.07 0.14
C LYS A 42 -13.11 -21.67 -0.14
N GLU A 43 -13.07 -22.91 -0.58
CA GLU A 43 -11.82 -23.62 -0.86
C GLU A 43 -11.09 -23.01 -2.06
N MET A 44 -11.81 -22.72 -3.15
CA MET A 44 -11.27 -22.03 -4.32
C MET A 44 -10.82 -20.59 -3.99
N ALA A 45 -11.58 -19.87 -3.16
CA ALA A 45 -11.21 -18.51 -2.73
C ALA A 45 -9.90 -18.52 -1.94
N GLU A 46 -9.75 -19.45 -0.98
CA GLU A 46 -8.53 -19.64 -0.21
C GLU A 46 -7.33 -20.07 -1.08
N ALA A 47 -7.57 -20.91 -2.07
CA ALA A 47 -6.53 -21.30 -3.04
C ALA A 47 -6.10 -20.12 -3.91
N ALA A 48 -7.06 -19.32 -4.41
CA ALA A 48 -6.77 -18.11 -5.19
C ALA A 48 -6.03 -17.06 -4.36
N GLU A 49 -6.38 -16.88 -3.09
CA GLU A 49 -5.69 -15.95 -2.18
C GLU A 49 -4.24 -16.40 -1.94
N ARG A 50 -4.00 -17.68 -1.72
CA ARG A 50 -2.63 -18.25 -1.59
C ARG A 50 -1.80 -18.01 -2.84
N GLU A 51 -2.37 -18.23 -4.02
CA GLU A 51 -1.70 -18.02 -5.30
C GLU A 51 -1.41 -16.54 -5.54
N GLN A 52 -2.35 -15.65 -5.21
CA GLN A 52 -2.14 -14.21 -5.29
C GLN A 52 -1.03 -13.74 -4.35
N GLU A 53 -0.98 -14.25 -3.13
CA GLU A 53 0.06 -13.89 -2.16
C GLU A 53 1.44 -14.40 -2.61
N ALA A 54 1.53 -15.62 -3.18
CA ALA A 54 2.77 -16.17 -3.72
C ALA A 54 3.34 -15.37 -4.91
N HIS A 55 2.47 -14.73 -5.69
CA HIS A 55 2.84 -13.90 -6.84
C HIS A 55 2.86 -12.39 -6.54
N LYS A 56 2.63 -12.00 -5.30
CA LYS A 56 2.66 -10.60 -4.90
C LYS A 56 4.08 -10.07 -4.91
N HIS A 57 4.36 -9.15 -5.82
CA HIS A 57 5.63 -8.43 -5.83
C HIS A 57 5.67 -7.46 -4.63
N GLU A 58 6.56 -7.73 -3.69
CA GLU A 58 6.82 -6.76 -2.62
C GLU A 58 7.41 -5.47 -3.20
N ASP A 59 6.83 -4.35 -2.82
CA ASP A 59 7.36 -3.05 -3.19
C ASP A 59 8.69 -2.82 -2.45
N PRO A 60 9.82 -2.60 -3.17
CA PRO A 60 11.13 -2.45 -2.53
C PRO A 60 11.20 -1.26 -1.54
N ARG A 61 10.27 -0.31 -1.63
CA ARG A 61 10.16 0.82 -0.70
C ARG A 61 9.62 0.41 0.67
N LYS A 62 8.99 -0.78 0.79
CA LYS A 62 8.40 -1.27 2.04
C LYS A 62 9.44 -1.34 3.16
N GLY A 63 10.57 -2.01 2.91
CA GLY A 63 11.64 -2.13 3.90
C GLY A 63 12.24 -0.77 4.31
N ILE A 64 12.36 0.16 3.36
CA ILE A 64 12.85 1.52 3.64
C ILE A 64 11.88 2.27 4.57
N ILE A 65 10.58 2.17 4.30
CA ILE A 65 9.54 2.79 5.12
C ILE A 65 9.49 2.15 6.52
N GLU A 66 9.62 0.82 6.61
CA GLU A 66 9.66 0.11 7.90
C GLU A 66 10.82 0.59 8.78
N GLU A 67 12.02 0.72 8.22
CA GLU A 67 13.17 1.25 8.96
C GLU A 67 12.96 2.72 9.35
N PHE A 68 12.42 3.54 8.46
CA PHE A 68 12.09 4.92 8.76
C PHE A 68 11.08 5.06 9.93
N LEU A 69 10.10 4.19 10.00
CA LEU A 69 9.11 4.20 11.09
C LEU A 69 9.69 3.84 12.46
N LYS A 70 10.81 3.11 12.49
CA LYS A 70 11.50 2.72 13.74
C LYS A 70 12.39 3.85 14.29
N ILE A 71 12.70 4.86 13.47
CA ILE A 71 13.56 5.98 13.89
C ILE A 71 12.82 6.80 14.95
N PRO A 72 13.38 6.94 16.18
CA PRO A 72 12.83 7.80 17.20
C PRO A 72 12.90 9.26 16.74
N ILE A 73 11.93 10.07 17.11
CA ILE A 73 11.83 11.46 16.72
C ILE A 73 11.91 12.37 17.95
N PRO A 74 12.41 13.63 17.83
CA PRO A 74 12.36 14.61 18.90
C PRO A 74 10.93 14.85 19.40
N VAL A 75 10.76 15.10 20.69
CA VAL A 75 9.44 15.37 21.28
C VAL A 75 8.73 16.59 20.68
N ASN A 76 9.48 17.53 20.11
CA ASN A 76 8.97 18.72 19.42
C ASN A 76 8.83 18.52 17.90
N TRP A 77 8.91 17.28 17.39
CA TRP A 77 8.92 16.95 15.96
C TRP A 77 7.86 17.70 15.15
N TYR A 78 6.63 17.67 15.60
CA TYR A 78 5.51 18.28 14.87
C TYR A 78 5.47 19.81 14.94
N SER A 79 6.36 20.43 15.71
CA SER A 79 6.56 21.88 15.75
C SER A 79 7.76 22.31 14.92
N MET A 80 8.61 21.38 14.49
CA MET A 80 9.76 21.65 13.63
C MET A 80 9.30 21.90 12.19
N ASP A 81 10.02 22.76 11.49
CA ASP A 81 9.87 22.95 10.05
C ASP A 81 10.39 21.75 9.25
N ALA A 82 9.98 21.64 7.99
CA ALA A 82 10.31 20.50 7.14
C ALA A 82 11.82 20.38 6.87
N ASP A 83 12.54 21.49 6.77
CA ASP A 83 13.99 21.47 6.52
C ASP A 83 14.75 20.97 7.74
N SER A 84 14.37 21.41 8.93
CA SER A 84 14.93 20.91 10.20
C SER A 84 14.68 19.40 10.37
N ARG A 85 13.49 18.90 9.99
CA ARG A 85 13.20 17.48 10.03
C ARG A 85 14.02 16.66 9.04
N ARG A 86 14.28 17.19 7.82
CA ARG A 86 15.13 16.55 6.81
C ARG A 86 16.61 16.45 7.22
N LEU A 87 17.07 17.39 8.03
CA LEU A 87 18.45 17.42 8.56
C LEU A 87 18.61 16.62 9.86
N TYR A 88 17.51 16.11 10.41
CA TYR A 88 17.55 15.34 11.63
C TYR A 88 18.35 14.04 11.47
N ASP A 89 19.34 13.86 12.31
CA ASP A 89 20.11 12.61 12.41
C ASP A 89 19.97 12.07 13.85
N PRO A 90 19.33 10.91 14.01
CA PRO A 90 19.11 10.30 15.32
C PRO A 90 20.42 9.92 16.04
N LYS A 91 21.54 9.79 15.32
CA LYS A 91 22.84 9.43 15.89
C LYS A 91 23.55 10.62 16.56
N THR A 92 23.30 11.81 16.06
CA THR A 92 23.93 13.05 16.56
C THR A 92 23.04 13.85 17.48
N TYR A 93 21.74 13.53 17.49
CA TYR A 93 20.77 14.24 18.34
C TYR A 93 20.90 13.84 19.80
N THR A 94 21.07 14.84 20.69
CA THR A 94 21.27 14.64 22.13
C THR A 94 20.05 14.99 22.98
N GLY A 95 18.97 15.46 22.34
CA GLY A 95 17.73 15.81 23.03
C GLY A 95 16.83 14.62 23.34
N GLU A 96 15.71 14.91 24.00
CA GLU A 96 14.70 13.91 24.32
C GLU A 96 13.96 13.45 23.05
N THR A 97 13.77 12.13 22.92
CA THR A 97 13.12 11.51 21.77
C THR A 97 11.89 10.72 22.20
N MET A 98 10.97 10.52 21.26
CA MET A 98 9.78 9.69 21.41
C MET A 98 9.63 8.76 20.22
N GLU A 99 8.83 7.70 20.37
CA GLU A 99 8.40 6.91 19.23
C GLU A 99 7.44 7.72 18.36
N ARG A 100 7.49 7.48 17.05
CA ARG A 100 6.55 8.09 16.10
C ARG A 100 5.14 7.60 16.38
N ASP A 101 4.23 8.51 16.64
CA ASP A 101 2.82 8.26 16.98
C ASP A 101 1.86 8.50 15.83
N LYS A 102 2.29 9.17 14.77
CA LYS A 102 1.52 9.39 13.54
C LYS A 102 2.43 9.51 12.32
N ILE A 103 1.88 9.19 11.15
CA ILE A 103 2.59 9.21 9.87
C ILE A 103 1.61 9.47 8.72
N CYS A 104 2.05 10.18 7.68
CA CYS A 104 1.33 10.33 6.43
C CYS A 104 2.24 10.12 5.21
N ALA A 105 1.63 9.90 4.06
CA ALA A 105 2.36 9.66 2.81
C ALA A 105 3.27 10.84 2.43
N LEU A 106 2.86 12.08 2.70
CA LEU A 106 3.66 13.27 2.39
C LEU A 106 4.92 13.37 3.25
N GLU A 107 4.84 12.99 4.52
CA GLU A 107 5.99 12.91 5.43
C GLU A 107 7.02 11.89 4.92
N ILE A 108 6.57 10.70 4.51
CA ILE A 108 7.45 9.68 3.90
C ILE A 108 8.08 10.20 2.62
N TRP A 109 7.32 10.86 1.76
CA TRP A 109 7.84 11.42 0.52
C TRP A 109 8.97 12.42 0.74
N VAL A 110 8.80 13.34 1.68
CA VAL A 110 9.75 14.43 1.92
C VAL A 110 10.90 13.98 2.83
N GLU A 111 10.61 13.29 3.92
CA GLU A 111 11.61 13.00 4.98
C GLU A 111 12.33 11.67 4.75
N CYS A 112 11.62 10.64 4.28
CA CYS A 112 12.21 9.32 4.04
C CYS A 112 12.85 9.23 2.64
N PHE A 113 12.13 9.70 1.61
CA PHE A 113 12.63 9.62 0.23
C PHE A 113 13.36 10.89 -0.23
N HIS A 114 13.45 11.92 0.59
CA HIS A 114 14.12 13.21 0.31
C HIS A 114 13.64 13.85 -1.00
N ARG A 115 12.36 13.70 -1.33
CA ARG A 115 11.75 14.28 -2.54
C ARG A 115 11.12 15.64 -2.24
N ALA A 116 11.05 16.51 -3.26
CA ALA A 116 10.37 17.78 -3.11
C ALA A 116 8.84 17.56 -2.97
N LYS A 117 8.21 18.31 -2.07
CA LYS A 117 6.76 18.25 -1.83
C LYS A 117 5.94 18.47 -3.09
N ALA A 118 6.39 19.39 -3.96
CA ALA A 118 5.71 19.73 -5.21
C ALA A 118 5.68 18.60 -6.23
N ASP A 119 6.61 17.65 -6.15
CA ASP A 119 6.74 16.55 -7.12
C ASP A 119 5.84 15.36 -6.79
N MET A 120 5.15 15.39 -5.65
CA MET A 120 4.29 14.29 -5.22
C MET A 120 2.99 14.23 -6.01
N ALA A 121 2.84 13.22 -6.85
CA ALA A 121 1.62 12.97 -7.58
C ALA A 121 0.60 12.16 -6.75
N GLN A 122 -0.67 12.22 -7.15
CA GLN A 122 -1.72 11.44 -6.50
C GLN A 122 -1.46 9.92 -6.54
N ARG A 123 -0.79 9.44 -7.60
CA ARG A 123 -0.36 8.05 -7.73
C ARG A 123 0.61 7.66 -6.61
N ASP A 124 1.60 8.53 -6.33
CA ASP A 124 2.61 8.27 -5.29
C ASP A 124 1.97 8.23 -3.91
N THR A 125 1.04 9.14 -3.64
CA THR A 125 0.23 9.15 -2.42
C THR A 125 -0.53 7.82 -2.22
N ARG A 126 -1.15 7.29 -3.30
CA ARG A 126 -1.88 6.01 -3.24
C ARG A 126 -0.94 4.84 -2.97
N GLN A 127 0.20 4.79 -3.65
CA GLN A 127 1.18 3.73 -3.49
C GLN A 127 1.76 3.71 -2.07
N ILE A 128 2.21 4.86 -1.55
CA ILE A 128 2.75 4.95 -0.19
C ILE A 128 1.69 4.59 0.86
N ASN A 129 0.45 5.06 0.70
CA ASN A 129 -0.64 4.67 1.60
C ASN A 129 -0.96 3.17 1.52
N GLY A 130 -0.79 2.54 0.36
CA GLY A 130 -0.91 1.09 0.19
C GLY A 130 0.15 0.35 1.00
N ILE A 131 1.42 0.76 0.86
CA ILE A 131 2.55 0.21 1.61
C ILE A 131 2.36 0.40 3.12
N LEU A 132 1.97 1.60 3.57
CA LEU A 132 1.67 1.86 4.98
C LEU A 132 0.55 0.98 5.52
N SER A 133 -0.53 0.79 4.75
CA SER A 133 -1.63 -0.09 5.14
C SER A 133 -1.17 -1.54 5.29
N GLU A 134 -0.22 -1.99 4.48
CA GLU A 134 0.36 -3.33 4.57
C GLU A 134 1.29 -3.47 5.79
N ILE A 135 2.20 -2.51 6.02
CA ILE A 135 3.11 -2.50 7.18
C ILE A 135 2.35 -2.44 8.51
N LEU A 136 1.22 -1.74 8.53
CA LEU A 136 0.43 -1.50 9.74
C LEU A 136 -0.74 -2.47 9.91
N LYS A 137 -0.95 -3.41 8.97
CA LYS A 137 -2.06 -4.36 8.98
C LYS A 137 -2.14 -5.17 10.29
N ASP A 138 -1.00 -5.62 10.78
CA ASP A 138 -0.89 -6.46 11.98
C ASP A 138 -0.62 -5.66 13.27
N LYS A 139 -0.79 -4.34 13.22
CA LYS A 139 -0.59 -3.40 14.32
C LYS A 139 -1.91 -2.72 14.69
N PRO A 140 -2.77 -3.34 15.50
CA PRO A 140 -4.11 -2.84 15.80
C PRO A 140 -4.13 -1.49 16.51
N GLU A 141 -3.00 -1.07 17.09
CA GLU A 141 -2.84 0.25 17.70
C GLU A 141 -2.80 1.39 16.69
N TRP A 142 -2.58 1.08 15.39
CA TRP A 142 -2.56 2.08 14.34
C TRP A 142 -3.90 2.19 13.62
N MET A 143 -4.47 3.39 13.62
CA MET A 143 -5.73 3.68 12.95
C MET A 143 -5.55 4.75 11.88
N ARG A 144 -6.34 4.64 10.81
CA ARG A 144 -6.37 5.63 9.74
C ARG A 144 -7.23 6.82 10.14
N ASP A 145 -6.67 8.02 10.08
CA ASP A 145 -7.35 9.26 10.47
C ASP A 145 -6.88 10.46 9.63
N ASN A 146 -7.61 11.59 9.76
CA ASN A 146 -7.27 12.89 9.18
C ASN A 146 -6.63 13.76 10.25
N LEU A 147 -5.31 13.87 10.23
CA LEU A 147 -4.51 14.49 11.28
C LEU A 147 -3.73 15.70 10.77
N ARG A 148 -3.31 16.54 11.70
CA ARG A 148 -2.40 17.65 11.41
C ARG A 148 -0.95 17.23 11.64
N PHE A 149 -0.10 17.45 10.63
CA PHE A 149 1.32 17.07 10.60
C PHE A 149 2.25 18.31 10.65
N GLY A 150 1.95 19.24 11.55
CA GLY A 150 2.67 20.51 11.65
C GLY A 150 2.15 21.57 10.67
N THR A 151 2.90 22.68 10.55
CA THR A 151 2.56 23.79 9.67
C THR A 151 2.81 23.49 8.20
N ASP A 152 3.92 22.81 7.90
CA ASP A 152 4.39 22.59 6.53
C ASP A 152 3.61 21.54 5.75
N TYR A 153 3.12 20.51 6.44
CA TYR A 153 2.32 19.44 5.81
C TYR A 153 0.82 19.65 5.98
N GLY A 154 0.40 20.47 6.94
CA GLY A 154 -1.01 20.76 7.19
C GLY A 154 -1.81 19.55 7.60
N ARG A 155 -3.08 19.51 7.17
CA ARG A 155 -3.98 18.37 7.44
C ARG A 155 -3.87 17.33 6.34
N GLN A 156 -3.52 16.11 6.71
CA GLN A 156 -3.31 14.99 5.81
C GLN A 156 -4.08 13.76 6.30
N ARG A 157 -4.50 12.92 5.35
CA ARG A 157 -4.95 11.56 5.67
C ARG A 157 -3.73 10.68 5.93
N GLY A 158 -3.66 10.12 7.13
CA GLY A 158 -2.53 9.32 7.57
C GLY A 158 -2.95 8.22 8.53
N PHE A 159 -2.01 7.81 9.35
CA PHE A 159 -2.19 6.82 10.41
C PHE A 159 -1.69 7.39 11.72
N SER A 160 -2.37 7.07 12.82
CA SER A 160 -1.93 7.42 14.18
C SER A 160 -2.08 6.23 15.12
N LYS A 161 -1.19 6.17 16.12
CA LYS A 161 -1.36 5.25 17.24
C LYS A 161 -2.54 5.71 18.10
N CYS A 162 -3.48 4.81 18.38
CA CYS A 162 -4.47 5.05 19.42
C CYS A 162 -3.75 5.15 20.77
N SER A 163 -3.84 6.31 21.42
CA SER A 163 -3.46 6.43 22.83
C SER A 163 -4.46 5.61 23.63
N VAL A 164 -4.08 4.40 24.02
CA VAL A 164 -4.82 3.70 25.07
C VAL A 164 -4.61 4.53 26.33
N GLN A 165 -5.57 5.39 26.64
CA GLN A 165 -5.61 6.02 27.96
C GLN A 165 -5.72 4.91 28.99
N LYS A 166 -4.63 4.75 29.78
CA LYS A 166 -4.64 4.00 31.02
C LYS A 166 -5.34 4.78 32.10
#